data_4123aa9c13c1beb5a3b079d588d72115
#
_entry.id   4123aa9c13c1beb5a3b079d588d72115
#
_cell.length_a   1.000
_cell.length_b   1.000
_cell.length_c   1.000
_cell.angle_alpha   90.00
_cell.angle_beta   90.00
_cell.angle_gamma   90.00
#
_symmetry.space_group_name_H-M   'P 1'
#
loop_
_entity.id
_entity.type
_entity.pdbx_description
1 polymer ?
#
loop_
_entity_poly.entity_id
_entity_poly.type
_entity_poly.pdbx_seq_one_letter_code
_entity_poly.pdbx_strand_id
1 'polypeptide(L)'
;DPEMSRGLGDVYKRQVLHTDSWREITRFIISGSRKVRICRKTAETEVTVTLNLNGEGCCSIKTGLSFFDHMLEQIARHAGVDLEIGVRGDLKVDEHHTVEDTAIVLGECFAKALGSKKGIERYGFALPMDDAKAEVLLDFGGRTWLEWGVTLKREYVGDFPTEMARHFFASFCQSGQCNLHISAQGENTHHILEAVFKAFARAVRQAIRQTGGGIPSSKGCLA
;
A
#
# COMPACT_ATOMS: atom_id res chain seq x y z
N ASP A 1 -13.39 -44.15 14.12
CA ASP A 1 -13.01 -43.10 15.06
C ASP A 1 -13.14 -41.74 14.40
N PRO A 2 -14.13 -40.89 14.79
CA PRO A 2 -14.47 -39.64 14.08
C PRO A 2 -13.60 -38.43 14.46
N GLU A 3 -12.49 -38.59 15.15
CA GLU A 3 -11.72 -37.43 15.68
C GLU A 3 -10.46 -37.05 14.91
N MET A 4 -10.12 -37.68 13.80
CA MET A 4 -8.91 -37.35 13.02
C MET A 4 -9.12 -36.53 11.76
N SER A 5 -10.28 -35.88 11.60
CA SER A 5 -10.52 -34.96 10.45
C SER A 5 -10.62 -33.48 10.77
N ARG A 6 -10.26 -33.05 11.98
CA ARG A 6 -10.28 -31.66 12.43
C ARG A 6 -8.89 -31.01 12.39
N GLY A 7 -8.26 -30.90 11.27
CA GLY A 7 -6.91 -30.30 11.26
C GLY A 7 -6.45 -29.62 9.98
N LEU A 8 -7.14 -29.75 8.88
CA LEU A 8 -6.69 -29.22 7.58
C LEU A 8 -7.74 -28.37 6.84
N GLY A 9 -8.91 -28.15 7.45
CA GLY A 9 -10.04 -27.44 6.80
C GLY A 9 -10.03 -25.92 6.90
N ASP A 10 -9.25 -25.31 7.77
CA ASP A 10 -9.36 -23.88 8.08
C ASP A 10 -8.33 -22.96 7.37
N VAL A 11 -7.42 -23.51 6.59
CA VAL A 11 -6.36 -22.71 5.94
C VAL A 11 -6.77 -22.12 4.59
N TYR A 12 -7.83 -22.62 3.97
CA TYR A 12 -8.36 -22.09 2.70
C TYR A 12 -9.83 -21.74 2.83
N LYS A 13 -10.15 -20.55 3.33
CA LYS A 13 -11.48 -19.97 3.06
C LYS A 13 -11.58 -19.81 1.56
N ARG A 14 -12.34 -20.72 0.91
CA ARG A 14 -12.64 -20.61 -0.51
C ARG A 14 -13.34 -19.28 -0.74
N GLN A 15 -12.73 -18.39 -1.50
CA GLN A 15 -13.42 -17.22 -1.98
C GLN A 15 -14.40 -17.69 -3.05
N VAL A 16 -15.69 -17.41 -2.83
CA VAL A 16 -16.75 -17.72 -3.79
C VAL A 16 -17.14 -16.41 -4.46
N LEU A 17 -17.03 -16.37 -5.78
CA LEU A 17 -17.52 -15.26 -6.58
C LEU A 17 -19.01 -15.49 -6.86
N HIS A 18 -19.87 -14.58 -6.40
CA HIS A 18 -21.29 -14.56 -6.71
C HIS A 18 -21.54 -13.49 -7.77
N THR A 19 -21.53 -13.90 -9.06
CA THR A 19 -21.79 -13.00 -10.18
C THR A 19 -22.22 -13.78 -11.42
N ASP A 20 -23.08 -13.17 -12.22
CA ASP A 20 -23.50 -13.66 -13.53
C ASP A 20 -22.70 -13.02 -14.68
N SER A 21 -21.79 -12.12 -14.34
CA SER A 21 -20.96 -11.39 -15.31
C SER A 21 -19.73 -12.21 -15.72
N TRP A 22 -19.66 -12.63 -16.98
CA TRP A 22 -18.48 -13.27 -17.56
C TRP A 22 -17.21 -12.44 -17.41
N ARG A 23 -17.33 -11.12 -17.44
CA ARG A 23 -16.19 -10.20 -17.24
C ARG A 23 -15.62 -10.32 -15.82
N GLU A 24 -16.48 -10.40 -14.81
CA GLU A 24 -16.08 -10.57 -13.42
C GLU A 24 -15.52 -11.97 -13.16
N ILE A 25 -16.16 -13.00 -13.72
CA ILE A 25 -15.70 -14.40 -13.65
C ILE A 25 -14.29 -14.51 -14.26
N THR A 26 -14.10 -13.97 -15.46
CA THR A 26 -12.81 -13.98 -16.16
C THR A 26 -11.75 -13.20 -15.35
N ARG A 27 -12.10 -12.02 -14.82
CA ARG A 27 -11.23 -11.23 -13.97
C ARG A 27 -10.82 -11.99 -12.72
N PHE A 28 -11.76 -12.66 -12.05
CA PHE A 28 -11.51 -13.48 -10.86
C PHE A 28 -10.60 -14.68 -11.15
N ILE A 29 -10.83 -15.39 -12.25
CA ILE A 29 -10.02 -16.54 -12.67
C ILE A 29 -8.61 -16.12 -13.06
N ILE A 30 -8.45 -15.02 -13.81
CA ILE A 30 -7.16 -14.56 -14.31
C ILE A 30 -6.34 -13.90 -13.18
N SER A 31 -6.96 -13.08 -12.32
CA SER A 31 -6.26 -12.31 -11.30
C SER A 31 -6.03 -13.05 -10.01
N GLY A 32 -6.75 -14.15 -9.76
CA GLY A 32 -6.74 -14.81 -8.45
C GLY A 32 -7.22 -13.90 -7.33
N SER A 33 -7.13 -14.38 -6.10
CA SER A 33 -7.41 -13.53 -4.94
C SER A 33 -6.19 -12.68 -4.59
N ARG A 34 -6.31 -11.36 -4.82
CA ARG A 34 -5.31 -10.36 -4.41
C ARG A 34 -5.77 -9.60 -3.17
N LYS A 35 -6.52 -10.29 -2.28
CA LYS A 35 -6.98 -9.77 -0.99
C LYS A 35 -6.18 -10.40 0.14
N VAL A 36 -5.61 -9.56 1.00
CA VAL A 36 -4.74 -9.96 2.11
C VAL A 36 -5.18 -9.22 3.36
N ARG A 37 -5.13 -9.91 4.51
CA ARG A 37 -5.27 -9.30 5.82
C ARG A 37 -4.06 -9.68 6.66
N ILE A 38 -3.44 -8.68 7.29
CA ILE A 38 -2.33 -8.86 8.22
C ILE A 38 -2.67 -8.13 9.51
N CYS A 39 -2.34 -8.76 10.63
CA CYS A 39 -2.35 -8.16 11.96
C CYS A 39 -0.95 -8.29 12.55
N ARG A 40 -0.37 -7.17 12.98
CA ARG A 40 0.90 -7.11 13.69
C ARG A 40 0.67 -6.49 15.06
N LYS A 41 1.21 -7.13 16.09
CA LYS A 41 1.13 -6.65 17.46
C LYS A 41 2.52 -6.60 18.07
N THR A 42 2.85 -5.45 18.62
CA THR A 42 4.06 -5.20 19.43
C THR A 42 3.66 -4.81 20.86
N ALA A 43 4.62 -4.38 21.65
CA ALA A 43 4.33 -3.77 22.94
C ALA A 43 3.73 -2.35 22.80
N GLU A 44 4.01 -1.68 21.69
CA GLU A 44 3.71 -0.27 21.42
C GLU A 44 2.49 -0.08 20.54
N THR A 45 2.26 -1.01 19.60
CA THR A 45 1.17 -0.90 18.62
C THR A 45 0.43 -2.22 18.39
N GLU A 46 -0.82 -2.10 17.93
CA GLU A 46 -1.58 -3.18 17.31
C GLU A 46 -2.17 -2.67 15.99
N VAL A 47 -1.64 -3.16 14.88
CA VAL A 47 -1.99 -2.73 13.52
C VAL A 47 -2.68 -3.86 12.78
N THR A 48 -3.85 -3.59 12.21
CA THR A 48 -4.55 -4.50 11.30
C THR A 48 -4.76 -3.80 9.97
N VAL A 49 -4.33 -4.42 8.88
CA VAL A 49 -4.55 -3.96 7.51
C VAL A 49 -5.25 -5.06 6.71
N THR A 50 -6.33 -4.70 6.02
CA THR A 50 -6.96 -5.51 4.97
C THR A 50 -6.82 -4.77 3.65
N LEU A 51 -6.13 -5.38 2.69
CA LEU A 51 -5.89 -4.83 1.36
C LEU A 51 -6.50 -5.73 0.29
N ASN A 52 -7.23 -5.14 -0.66
CA ASN A 52 -7.69 -5.80 -1.88
C ASN A 52 -7.20 -5.02 -3.11
N LEU A 53 -6.23 -5.57 -3.84
CA LEU A 53 -5.67 -4.93 -5.04
C LEU A 53 -6.64 -4.92 -6.23
N ASN A 54 -7.72 -5.70 -6.19
CA ASN A 54 -8.77 -5.72 -7.20
C ASN A 54 -10.00 -4.90 -6.77
N GLY A 55 -9.80 -3.96 -5.83
CA GLY A 55 -10.85 -3.10 -5.29
C GLY A 55 -11.28 -1.96 -6.21
N GLU A 56 -12.14 -1.09 -5.67
CA GLU A 56 -12.70 0.08 -6.35
C GLU A 56 -12.34 1.41 -5.64
N GLY A 57 -11.50 1.34 -4.60
CA GLY A 57 -11.08 2.50 -3.80
C GLY A 57 -11.90 2.72 -2.54
N CYS A 58 -12.63 1.69 -2.08
CA CYS A 58 -13.31 1.76 -0.80
C CYS A 58 -12.30 1.74 0.35
N CYS A 59 -12.50 2.60 1.36
CA CYS A 59 -11.60 2.66 2.50
C CYS A 59 -12.31 2.89 3.84
N SER A 60 -11.69 2.35 4.90
CA SER A 60 -12.04 2.61 6.29
C SER A 60 -10.74 2.66 7.09
N ILE A 61 -10.30 3.85 7.49
CA ILE A 61 -8.98 4.07 8.06
C ILE A 61 -9.11 4.77 9.40
N LYS A 62 -8.44 4.23 10.42
CA LYS A 62 -8.45 4.73 11.80
C LYS A 62 -7.09 4.47 12.44
N THR A 63 -6.17 5.42 12.33
CA THR A 63 -4.85 5.37 12.97
C THR A 63 -4.79 6.16 14.27
N GLY A 64 -5.71 7.09 14.46
CA GLY A 64 -5.71 8.06 15.55
C GLY A 64 -5.03 9.39 15.18
N LEU A 65 -4.48 9.51 13.97
CA LEU A 65 -3.87 10.70 13.40
C LEU A 65 -4.69 11.15 12.18
N SER A 66 -5.45 12.22 12.31
CA SER A 66 -6.46 12.61 11.30
C SER A 66 -5.85 12.94 9.94
N PHE A 67 -4.70 13.62 9.93
CA PHE A 67 -4.02 13.94 8.68
C PHE A 67 -3.41 12.68 8.04
N PHE A 68 -2.88 11.77 8.83
CA PHE A 68 -2.35 10.49 8.33
C PHE A 68 -3.47 9.61 7.76
N ASP A 69 -4.63 9.55 8.42
CA ASP A 69 -5.82 8.86 7.88
C ASP A 69 -6.18 9.41 6.51
N HIS A 70 -6.20 10.75 6.34
CA HIS A 70 -6.46 11.41 5.07
C HIS A 70 -5.42 11.03 3.99
N MET A 71 -4.14 10.95 4.34
CA MET A 71 -3.08 10.53 3.40
C MET A 71 -3.25 9.07 2.95
N LEU A 72 -3.59 8.17 3.86
CA LEU A 72 -3.84 6.77 3.54
C LEU A 72 -5.11 6.58 2.68
N GLU A 73 -6.14 7.42 2.89
CA GLU A 73 -7.31 7.46 2.00
C GLU A 73 -6.95 7.84 0.56
N GLN A 74 -5.97 8.75 0.36
CA GLN A 74 -5.48 9.06 -0.99
C GLN A 74 -4.91 7.81 -1.66
N ILE A 75 -4.20 6.94 -0.90
CA ILE A 75 -3.68 5.68 -1.44
C ILE A 75 -4.83 4.81 -1.93
N ALA A 76 -5.84 4.55 -1.10
CA ALA A 76 -6.97 3.71 -1.48
C ALA A 76 -7.69 4.22 -2.73
N ARG A 77 -8.10 5.49 -2.70
CA ARG A 77 -8.92 6.11 -3.76
C ARG A 77 -8.17 6.21 -5.09
N HIS A 78 -6.94 6.71 -5.08
CA HIS A 78 -6.19 6.95 -6.31
C HIS A 78 -5.52 5.70 -6.88
N ALA A 79 -5.16 4.72 -6.03
CA ALA A 79 -4.73 3.41 -6.50
C ALA A 79 -5.91 2.54 -6.97
N GLY A 80 -7.13 2.83 -6.53
CA GLY A 80 -8.31 2.01 -6.82
C GLY A 80 -8.27 0.66 -6.13
N VAL A 81 -7.70 0.62 -4.91
CA VAL A 81 -7.65 -0.57 -4.06
C VAL A 81 -8.60 -0.40 -2.88
N ASP A 82 -9.19 -1.49 -2.38
CA ASP A 82 -9.92 -1.39 -1.13
C ASP A 82 -8.95 -1.55 0.04
N LEU A 83 -9.08 -0.67 1.05
CA LEU A 83 -8.15 -0.57 2.15
C LEU A 83 -8.88 -0.33 3.48
N GLU A 84 -8.73 -1.28 4.40
CA GLU A 84 -9.17 -1.12 5.78
C GLU A 84 -7.94 -1.10 6.69
N ILE A 85 -7.79 -0.06 7.51
CA ILE A 85 -6.70 0.09 8.47
C ILE A 85 -7.26 0.42 9.84
N GLY A 86 -6.90 -0.36 10.82
CA GLY A 86 -7.17 -0.08 12.23
C GLY A 86 -5.88 -0.16 13.04
N VAL A 87 -5.57 0.92 13.76
CA VAL A 87 -4.37 1.01 14.59
C VAL A 87 -4.73 1.39 16.02
N ARG A 88 -4.10 0.73 16.97
CA ARG A 88 -4.01 1.14 18.37
C ARG A 88 -2.52 1.31 18.69
N GLY A 89 -2.05 2.54 18.74
CA GLY A 89 -0.67 2.90 19.04
C GLY A 89 -0.56 3.67 20.34
N ASP A 90 0.66 3.84 20.80
CA ASP A 90 1.04 4.54 22.01
C ASP A 90 1.17 6.07 21.79
N LEU A 91 0.18 6.69 21.14
CA LEU A 91 0.12 8.12 20.79
C LEU A 91 0.33 9.10 21.99
N LYS A 92 0.38 8.57 23.21
CA LYS A 92 0.78 9.35 24.38
C LYS A 92 2.31 9.58 24.45
N VAL A 93 3.07 8.74 23.76
CA VAL A 93 4.51 8.88 23.60
C VAL A 93 4.77 9.83 22.43
N ASP A 94 4.48 9.39 21.23
CA ASP A 94 4.44 10.15 19.99
C ASP A 94 3.71 9.36 18.88
N GLU A 95 3.78 9.83 17.64
CA GLU A 95 3.16 9.22 16.47
C GLU A 95 4.08 8.23 15.72
N HIS A 96 5.36 8.18 16.07
CA HIS A 96 6.39 7.45 15.34
C HIS A 96 6.03 5.98 15.12
N HIS A 97 5.80 5.23 16.22
CA HIS A 97 5.48 3.80 16.16
C HIS A 97 4.19 3.53 15.37
N THR A 98 3.19 4.42 15.51
CA THR A 98 1.92 4.32 14.77
C THR A 98 2.15 4.42 13.26
N VAL A 99 2.93 5.40 12.81
CA VAL A 99 3.19 5.63 11.38
C VAL A 99 4.09 4.54 10.81
N GLU A 100 5.18 4.19 11.50
CA GLU A 100 6.13 3.16 11.06
C GLU A 100 5.47 1.79 10.93
N ASP A 101 4.81 1.32 11.99
CA ASP A 101 4.18 0.00 12.01
C ASP A 101 3.03 -0.10 10.99
N THR A 102 2.30 0.98 10.76
CA THR A 102 1.28 1.04 9.69
C THR A 102 1.93 0.87 8.32
N ALA A 103 3.05 1.55 8.06
CA ALA A 103 3.78 1.44 6.80
C ALA A 103 4.33 0.03 6.57
N ILE A 104 4.91 -0.57 7.61
CA ILE A 104 5.43 -1.95 7.57
C ILE A 104 4.30 -2.92 7.19
N VAL A 105 3.17 -2.90 7.91
CA VAL A 105 2.06 -3.83 7.66
C VAL A 105 1.42 -3.61 6.31
N LEU A 106 1.29 -2.35 5.87
CA LEU A 106 0.79 -2.01 4.54
C LEU A 106 1.71 -2.55 3.44
N GLY A 107 3.03 -2.34 3.57
CA GLY A 107 4.02 -2.88 2.63
C GLY A 107 3.99 -4.41 2.55
N GLU A 108 3.92 -5.10 3.69
CA GLU A 108 3.75 -6.56 3.75
C GLU A 108 2.46 -7.03 3.05
N CYS A 109 1.35 -6.28 3.21
CA CYS A 109 0.10 -6.57 2.51
C CYS A 109 0.28 -6.47 0.99
N PHE A 110 0.97 -5.43 0.49
CA PHE A 110 1.29 -5.31 -0.92
C PHE A 110 2.18 -6.45 -1.41
N ALA A 111 3.27 -6.76 -0.70
CA ALA A 111 4.17 -7.85 -1.07
C ALA A 111 3.43 -9.20 -1.17
N LYS A 112 2.59 -9.53 -0.19
CA LYS A 112 1.78 -10.77 -0.20
C LYS A 112 0.71 -10.77 -1.29
N ALA A 113 0.00 -9.65 -1.49
CA ALA A 113 -1.06 -9.55 -2.49
C ALA A 113 -0.54 -9.58 -3.93
N LEU A 114 0.68 -9.08 -4.17
CA LEU A 114 1.37 -9.17 -5.46
C LEU A 114 1.91 -10.58 -5.74
N GLY A 115 2.22 -11.36 -4.71
CA GLY A 115 2.67 -12.74 -4.81
C GLY A 115 3.90 -12.88 -5.73
N SER A 116 3.80 -13.72 -6.76
CA SER A 116 4.89 -13.95 -7.73
C SER A 116 5.18 -12.75 -8.64
N LYS A 117 4.38 -11.70 -8.57
CA LYS A 117 4.46 -10.51 -9.44
C LYS A 117 4.33 -10.83 -10.94
N LYS A 118 3.82 -12.02 -11.26
CA LYS A 118 3.62 -12.46 -12.65
C LYS A 118 2.52 -11.64 -13.32
N GLY A 119 2.81 -11.08 -14.49
CA GLY A 119 1.83 -10.39 -15.33
C GLY A 119 1.42 -9.00 -14.83
N ILE A 120 2.11 -8.39 -13.88
CA ILE A 120 1.89 -6.99 -13.48
C ILE A 120 2.68 -6.03 -14.38
N GLU A 121 2.27 -4.75 -14.44
CA GLU A 121 3.04 -3.72 -15.15
C GLU A 121 4.33 -3.32 -14.44
N ARG A 122 4.41 -3.52 -13.12
CA ARG A 122 5.58 -3.32 -12.27
C ARG A 122 5.94 -1.87 -11.98
N TYR A 123 5.80 -0.93 -12.91
CA TYR A 123 6.27 0.46 -12.82
C TYR A 123 5.15 1.50 -12.78
N GLY A 124 5.46 2.75 -12.32
CA GLY A 124 4.53 3.88 -12.27
C GLY A 124 5.19 5.26 -11.99
N PHE A 125 4.59 6.35 -11.73
CA PHE A 125 4.54 7.65 -12.41
C PHE A 125 4.20 8.96 -11.59
N ALA A 126 3.88 10.13 -12.21
CA ALA A 126 3.89 11.52 -11.69
C ALA A 126 2.57 12.32 -11.90
N LEU A 127 2.30 13.39 -11.10
CA LEU A 127 1.15 14.28 -11.25
C LEU A 127 1.33 15.71 -10.66
N PRO A 128 0.54 16.71 -11.12
CA PRO A 128 0.40 18.02 -10.47
C PRO A 128 -0.73 18.03 -9.43
N MET A 129 -0.64 18.92 -8.45
CA MET A 129 -1.71 19.29 -7.52
C MET A 129 -1.58 20.75 -7.12
N ASP A 130 -2.45 21.61 -7.62
CA ASP A 130 -2.46 23.07 -7.43
C ASP A 130 -1.06 23.68 -7.61
N ASP A 131 -0.48 24.27 -6.55
CA ASP A 131 0.87 24.83 -6.53
C ASP A 131 1.97 23.76 -6.46
N ALA A 132 1.60 22.49 -6.18
CA ALA A 132 2.54 21.41 -6.01
C ALA A 132 2.57 20.45 -7.21
N LYS A 133 3.72 19.84 -7.42
CA LYS A 133 3.90 18.71 -8.30
C LYS A 133 4.67 17.62 -7.58
N ALA A 134 4.33 16.36 -7.84
CA ALA A 134 5.08 15.21 -7.35
C ALA A 134 5.34 14.22 -8.46
N GLU A 135 6.52 13.63 -8.42
CA GLU A 135 6.96 12.54 -9.25
C GLU A 135 7.31 11.35 -8.36
N VAL A 136 6.70 10.20 -8.63
CA VAL A 136 6.96 8.96 -7.93
C VAL A 136 7.28 7.88 -8.95
N LEU A 137 8.52 7.43 -8.95
CA LEU A 137 8.96 6.28 -9.73
C LEU A 137 8.95 5.08 -8.80
N LEU A 138 8.21 4.04 -9.18
CA LEU A 138 8.01 2.84 -8.38
C LEU A 138 8.45 1.61 -9.17
N ASP A 139 9.17 0.69 -8.52
CA ASP A 139 9.49 -0.64 -9.05
C ASP A 139 9.27 -1.73 -8.00
N PHE A 140 8.29 -2.60 -8.20
CA PHE A 140 8.08 -3.81 -7.41
C PHE A 140 9.07 -4.94 -7.80
N GLY A 141 10.34 -4.59 -7.99
CA GLY A 141 11.40 -5.49 -8.43
C GLY A 141 11.91 -6.47 -7.37
N GLY A 142 11.52 -6.34 -6.11
CA GLY A 142 11.96 -7.18 -4.99
C GLY A 142 13.12 -6.58 -4.19
N ARG A 143 13.89 -5.66 -4.75
CA ARG A 143 14.96 -4.94 -4.04
C ARG A 143 14.43 -3.65 -3.45
N THR A 144 14.91 -3.30 -2.27
CA THR A 144 14.44 -2.14 -1.50
C THR A 144 15.35 -0.93 -1.68
N TRP A 145 14.78 0.23 -1.96
CA TRP A 145 15.47 1.51 -2.00
C TRP A 145 14.47 2.65 -1.86
N LEU A 146 14.83 3.70 -1.15
CA LEU A 146 14.12 4.98 -1.16
C LEU A 146 15.09 6.11 -1.51
N GLU A 147 14.81 6.80 -2.61
CA GLU A 147 15.36 8.11 -2.92
C GLU A 147 14.32 9.17 -2.57
N TRP A 148 14.69 10.11 -1.69
CA TRP A 148 13.77 11.11 -1.16
C TRP A 148 14.24 12.51 -1.51
N GLY A 149 13.64 13.13 -2.54
CA GLY A 149 13.90 14.48 -3.04
C GLY A 149 12.79 15.47 -2.70
N VAL A 150 12.24 15.41 -1.45
CA VAL A 150 11.16 16.30 -1.00
C VAL A 150 11.64 17.15 0.16
N THR A 151 11.46 18.48 0.05
CA THR A 151 11.72 19.42 1.13
C THR A 151 10.39 19.94 1.69
N LEU A 152 10.18 19.73 2.98
CA LEU A 152 8.98 20.15 3.71
C LEU A 152 9.37 21.29 4.68
N LYS A 153 8.72 22.45 4.53
CA LYS A 153 9.07 23.66 5.29
C LYS A 153 8.41 23.71 6.67
N ARG A 154 7.25 23.08 6.82
CA ARG A 154 6.52 23.04 8.10
C ARG A 154 6.88 21.77 8.84
N GLU A 155 7.05 21.85 10.14
CA GLU A 155 7.29 20.72 11.02
C GLU A 155 6.06 19.81 11.13
N TYR A 156 4.87 20.39 11.17
CA TYR A 156 3.60 19.67 11.25
C TYR A 156 2.59 20.10 10.17
N VAL A 157 1.77 19.15 9.72
CA VAL A 157 0.51 19.42 9.01
C VAL A 157 -0.62 18.71 9.77
N GLY A 158 -1.53 19.48 10.36
CA GLY A 158 -2.49 18.93 11.32
C GLY A 158 -1.75 18.32 12.52
N ASP A 159 -2.05 17.07 12.80
CA ASP A 159 -1.47 16.23 13.85
C ASP A 159 -0.31 15.33 13.34
N PHE A 160 0.18 15.58 12.15
CA PHE A 160 1.18 14.74 11.48
C PHE A 160 2.53 15.46 11.35
N PRO A 161 3.62 14.95 11.97
CA PRO A 161 4.97 15.47 11.75
C PRO A 161 5.42 15.16 10.33
N THR A 162 5.90 16.17 9.63
CA THR A 162 6.23 16.04 8.20
C THR A 162 7.42 15.13 7.93
N GLU A 163 8.34 14.98 8.89
CA GLU A 163 9.46 14.04 8.80
C GLU A 163 8.99 12.58 8.70
N MET A 164 7.85 12.24 9.31
CA MET A 164 7.26 10.90 9.26
C MET A 164 6.83 10.49 7.85
N ALA A 165 6.66 11.43 6.92
CA ALA A 165 6.36 11.07 5.52
C ALA A 165 7.51 10.29 4.89
N ARG A 166 8.77 10.75 5.04
CA ARG A 166 9.93 10.00 4.56
C ARG A 166 10.05 8.65 5.25
N HIS A 167 9.82 8.62 6.56
CA HIS A 167 9.90 7.39 7.36
C HIS A 167 8.85 6.37 6.90
N PHE A 168 7.61 6.81 6.67
CA PHE A 168 6.53 5.97 6.10
C PHE A 168 6.97 5.30 4.80
N PHE A 169 7.47 6.06 3.83
CA PHE A 169 7.88 5.48 2.54
C PHE A 169 9.11 4.58 2.66
N ALA A 170 10.04 4.85 3.59
CA ALA A 170 11.18 3.97 3.85
C ALA A 170 10.73 2.60 4.38
N SER A 171 9.87 2.59 5.39
CA SER A 171 9.32 1.37 6.00
C SER A 171 8.45 0.59 5.01
N PHE A 172 7.64 1.31 4.20
CA PHE A 172 6.86 0.70 3.12
C PHE A 172 7.76 0.02 2.07
N CYS A 173 8.84 0.69 1.62
CA CYS A 173 9.77 0.10 0.64
C CYS A 173 10.39 -1.19 1.17
N GLN A 174 10.81 -1.18 2.42
CA GLN A 174 11.46 -2.32 3.05
C GLN A 174 10.52 -3.53 3.12
N SER A 175 9.31 -3.35 3.63
CA SER A 175 8.34 -4.42 3.80
C SER A 175 7.61 -4.80 2.51
N GLY A 176 7.37 -3.83 1.62
CA GLY A 176 6.77 -4.01 0.30
C GLY A 176 7.72 -4.56 -0.76
N GLN A 177 9.01 -4.69 -0.44
CA GLN A 177 10.05 -5.17 -1.36
C GLN A 177 10.02 -4.43 -2.70
N CYS A 178 10.07 -3.10 -2.62
CA CYS A 178 10.07 -2.23 -3.79
C CYS A 178 11.11 -1.12 -3.64
N ASN A 179 11.42 -0.46 -4.75
CA ASN A 179 12.13 0.80 -4.70
C ASN A 179 11.24 1.96 -5.15
N LEU A 180 11.48 3.10 -4.52
CA LEU A 180 10.80 4.36 -4.78
C LEU A 180 11.83 5.48 -4.97
N HIS A 181 11.62 6.28 -6.01
CA HIS A 181 12.25 7.59 -6.15
C HIS A 181 11.11 8.61 -6.08
N ILE A 182 11.15 9.48 -5.08
CA ILE A 182 10.10 10.47 -4.81
C ILE A 182 10.73 11.86 -4.86
N SER A 183 10.22 12.71 -5.74
CA SER A 183 10.54 14.13 -5.75
C SER A 183 9.26 14.97 -5.77
N ALA A 184 9.25 16.06 -5.02
CA ALA A 184 8.12 16.98 -5.02
C ALA A 184 8.56 18.41 -4.77
N GLN A 185 7.83 19.37 -5.35
CA GLN A 185 8.03 20.79 -5.23
C GLN A 185 6.67 21.49 -5.08
N GLY A 186 6.62 22.57 -4.32
CA GLY A 186 5.42 23.38 -4.09
C GLY A 186 5.66 24.42 -3.00
N GLU A 187 4.67 25.24 -2.75
CA GLU A 187 4.74 26.28 -1.71
C GLU A 187 4.08 25.81 -0.41
N ASN A 188 2.92 25.15 -0.52
CA ASN A 188 2.14 24.66 0.61
C ASN A 188 2.55 23.22 0.98
N THR A 189 3.05 23.02 2.20
CA THR A 189 3.49 21.70 2.69
C THR A 189 2.37 20.64 2.68
N HIS A 190 1.11 21.02 2.94
CA HIS A 190 -0.05 20.12 2.83
C HIS A 190 -0.20 19.63 1.37
N HIS A 191 -0.20 20.56 0.40
CA HIS A 191 -0.33 20.23 -1.03
C HIS A 191 0.83 19.37 -1.50
N ILE A 192 2.07 19.61 -1.03
CA ILE A 192 3.23 18.78 -1.35
C ILE A 192 3.02 17.34 -0.85
N LEU A 193 2.64 17.16 0.41
CA LEU A 193 2.40 15.82 0.97
C LEU A 193 1.26 15.11 0.25
N GLU A 194 0.15 15.78 0.05
CA GLU A 194 -1.00 15.21 -0.66
C GLU A 194 -0.65 14.84 -2.11
N ALA A 195 0.13 15.68 -2.81
CA ALA A 195 0.63 15.38 -4.15
C ALA A 195 1.52 14.11 -4.15
N VAL A 196 2.41 13.96 -3.16
CA VAL A 196 3.25 12.75 -3.00
C VAL A 196 2.40 11.51 -2.81
N PHE A 197 1.44 11.51 -1.89
CA PHE A 197 0.58 10.34 -1.64
C PHE A 197 -0.33 10.01 -2.83
N LYS A 198 -0.87 11.01 -3.53
CA LYS A 198 -1.63 10.82 -4.77
C LYS A 198 -0.75 10.26 -5.91
N ALA A 199 0.46 10.80 -6.09
CA ALA A 199 1.40 10.32 -7.11
C ALA A 199 1.80 8.87 -6.81
N PHE A 200 2.12 8.55 -5.56
CA PHE A 200 2.38 7.19 -5.12
C PHE A 200 1.20 6.25 -5.42
N ALA A 201 0.00 6.65 -5.05
CA ALA A 201 -1.21 5.86 -5.31
C ALA A 201 -1.44 5.61 -6.81
N ARG A 202 -1.19 6.61 -7.66
CA ARG A 202 -1.28 6.48 -9.13
C ARG A 202 -0.19 5.58 -9.69
N ALA A 203 1.05 5.68 -9.15
CA ALA A 203 2.14 4.79 -9.49
C ALA A 203 1.79 3.34 -9.12
N VAL A 204 1.28 3.12 -7.93
CA VAL A 204 0.79 1.80 -7.47
C VAL A 204 -0.30 1.28 -8.40
N ARG A 205 -1.33 2.09 -8.73
CA ARG A 205 -2.42 1.68 -9.63
C ARG A 205 -1.91 1.16 -10.97
N GLN A 206 -0.93 1.83 -11.53
CA GLN A 206 -0.32 1.40 -12.78
C GLN A 206 0.50 0.12 -12.57
N ALA A 207 1.38 0.10 -11.59
CA ALA A 207 2.31 -1.00 -11.34
C ALA A 207 1.61 -2.34 -11.03
N ILE A 208 0.47 -2.31 -10.32
CA ILE A 208 -0.28 -3.50 -9.93
C ILE A 208 -1.23 -4.03 -11.02
N ARG A 209 -1.41 -3.28 -12.12
CA ARG A 209 -2.31 -3.67 -13.21
C ARG A 209 -1.83 -4.96 -13.84
N GLN A 210 -2.74 -5.91 -13.98
CA GLN A 210 -2.45 -7.18 -14.65
C GLN A 210 -2.64 -7.04 -16.16
N THR A 211 -1.58 -7.29 -16.91
CA THR A 211 -1.55 -7.19 -18.37
C THR A 211 -1.43 -8.55 -19.05
N GLY A 212 -1.32 -9.62 -18.24
CA GLY A 212 -1.02 -10.96 -18.74
C GLY A 212 0.49 -11.14 -19.03
N GLY A 213 0.87 -12.33 -19.42
CA GLY A 213 2.27 -12.65 -19.75
C GLY A 213 3.08 -13.23 -18.60
N GLY A 214 4.39 -13.24 -18.76
CA GLY A 214 5.36 -13.78 -17.79
C GLY A 214 5.75 -12.80 -16.70
N ILE A 215 6.80 -13.16 -15.97
CA ILE A 215 7.47 -12.24 -15.03
C ILE A 215 8.16 -11.15 -15.86
N PRO A 216 7.95 -9.85 -15.57
CA PRO A 216 8.55 -8.76 -16.34
C PRO A 216 10.04 -8.56 -15.96
N SER A 217 10.84 -9.55 -16.26
CA SER A 217 12.28 -9.59 -15.97
C SER A 217 13.01 -10.44 -17.00
N SER A 218 14.12 -9.94 -17.54
CA SER A 218 15.01 -10.69 -18.43
C SER A 218 15.67 -11.88 -17.73
N LYS A 219 15.73 -11.88 -16.40
CA LYS A 219 16.27 -12.99 -15.58
C LYS A 219 15.23 -14.09 -15.31
N GLY A 220 13.96 -13.92 -15.71
CA GLY A 220 12.88 -14.86 -15.44
C GLY A 220 12.41 -14.91 -13.97
N CYS A 221 13.01 -14.10 -13.10
CA CYS A 221 12.63 -13.94 -11.70
C CYS A 221 12.74 -12.47 -11.27
N LEU A 222 12.05 -12.12 -10.19
CA LEU A 222 12.25 -10.89 -9.42
C LEU A 222 12.85 -11.28 -8.07
N ALA A 223 13.76 -10.44 -7.56
CA ALA A 223 14.45 -10.70 -6.30
C ALA A 223 13.46 -10.72 -5.14
#